data_a4dba492265532f1c281ba4018b2961f
#
_entry.id   a4dba492265532f1c281ba4018b2961f
#
_cell.length_a   1.000
_cell.length_b   1.000
_cell.length_c   1.000
_cell.angle_alpha   90.00
_cell.angle_beta   90.00
_cell.angle_gamma   90.00
#
_symmetry.space_group_name_H-M   'P 1'
#
loop_
_entity.id
_entity.type
_entity.pdbx_description
1 polymer ?
#
loop_
_entity_poly.entity_id
_entity_poly.type
_entity_poly.pdbx_seq_one_letter_code
_entity_poly.pdbx_strand_id
1 'polypeptide(L)'
;MNILITGGAGFIGSHVIEHHLNRGDEVVAVDDLSTGNRSNIRDFERNPRFRFVPSDITDYPELDHAVRAADRIYHLAAVVGMFRVLREPVRVTQVNVCATEHLLETIAAAGHHPQVVIASSSSVYSHCHSRDLREDDELVYLPRQGGLTGYALSKLTNEIQAMAYREEYGLQVTIPRLFNAVGPRQGGNYGFVLPRFIKQALAGETLTVFGDGTQTRSFCDVRDTVAALDLLAGNSEAAGQPVNVGNERETCILDLARLVIERSGSRSEVEFVPFDQAYGASFDQITQRRPVGERLRSLTGFRPRWTLEQTIDDLIDRVRGATKLRAA
;
A
#
# COMPACT_ATOMS: atom_id res chain seq x y z
N MET A 1 -19.12 0.58 -13.89
CA MET A 1 -19.30 0.30 -12.45
C MET A 1 -19.17 1.60 -11.68
N ASN A 2 -19.81 1.67 -10.50
CA ASN A 2 -19.62 2.75 -9.53
C ASN A 2 -18.60 2.31 -8.49
N ILE A 3 -17.50 3.03 -8.38
CA ILE A 3 -16.37 2.68 -7.52
C ILE A 3 -16.22 3.72 -6.41
N LEU A 4 -16.20 3.26 -5.16
CA LEU A 4 -15.86 4.11 -4.01
C LEU A 4 -14.44 3.76 -3.54
N ILE A 5 -13.58 4.77 -3.37
CA ILE A 5 -12.21 4.58 -2.94
C ILE A 5 -11.93 5.49 -1.74
N THR A 6 -11.61 4.92 -0.59
CA THR A 6 -11.09 5.68 0.54
C THR A 6 -9.56 5.69 0.48
N GLY A 7 -8.92 6.79 0.83
CA GLY A 7 -7.48 6.98 0.61
C GLY A 7 -7.11 7.18 -0.86
N GLY A 8 -8.03 7.77 -1.65
CA GLY A 8 -7.89 7.91 -3.10
C GLY A 8 -6.76 8.82 -3.56
N ALA A 9 -6.41 9.86 -2.79
CA ALA A 9 -5.26 10.72 -3.08
C ALA A 9 -3.91 10.12 -2.65
N GLY A 10 -3.93 8.94 -2.04
CA GLY A 10 -2.75 8.18 -1.67
C GLY A 10 -2.04 7.56 -2.88
N PHE A 11 -0.92 6.88 -2.60
CA PHE A 11 -0.10 6.21 -3.60
C PHE A 11 -0.91 5.15 -4.38
N ILE A 12 -1.39 4.11 -3.72
CA ILE A 12 -2.13 3.01 -4.36
C ILE A 12 -3.50 3.50 -4.85
N GLY A 13 -4.22 4.29 -4.02
CA GLY A 13 -5.55 4.79 -4.34
C GLY A 13 -5.60 5.56 -5.66
N SER A 14 -4.62 6.42 -5.93
CA SER A 14 -4.55 7.19 -7.18
C SER A 14 -4.36 6.30 -8.42
N HIS A 15 -3.70 5.15 -8.28
CA HIS A 15 -3.58 4.17 -9.37
C HIS A 15 -4.87 3.33 -9.54
N VAL A 16 -5.61 3.06 -8.45
CA VAL A 16 -6.94 2.44 -8.54
C VAL A 16 -7.92 3.38 -9.26
N ILE A 17 -7.89 4.70 -8.96
CA ILE A 17 -8.67 5.71 -9.70
C ILE A 17 -8.36 5.64 -11.20
N GLU A 18 -7.07 5.73 -11.56
CA GLU A 18 -6.63 5.68 -12.96
C GLU A 18 -7.09 4.41 -13.67
N HIS A 19 -6.95 3.26 -13.01
CA HIS A 19 -7.36 1.96 -13.54
C HIS A 19 -8.84 1.93 -13.90
N HIS A 20 -9.71 2.37 -13.00
CA HIS A 20 -11.16 2.35 -13.20
C HIS A 20 -11.63 3.41 -14.18
N LEU A 21 -11.08 4.63 -14.14
CA LEU A 21 -11.42 5.67 -15.11
C LEU A 21 -11.04 5.27 -16.55
N ASN A 22 -9.90 4.58 -16.73
CA ASN A 22 -9.50 4.05 -18.06
C ASN A 22 -10.44 2.96 -18.58
N ARG A 23 -11.19 2.29 -17.69
CA ARG A 23 -12.25 1.30 -18.05
C ARG A 23 -13.61 1.94 -18.29
N GLY A 24 -13.73 3.25 -18.02
CA GLY A 24 -14.98 3.99 -18.17
C GLY A 24 -15.91 3.89 -16.97
N ASP A 25 -15.40 3.45 -15.81
CA ASP A 25 -16.15 3.39 -14.56
C ASP A 25 -16.34 4.81 -13.95
N GLU A 26 -17.38 4.98 -13.13
CA GLU A 26 -17.61 6.16 -12.31
C GLU A 26 -16.83 5.99 -10.99
N VAL A 27 -16.10 7.02 -10.56
CA VAL A 27 -15.23 6.91 -9.38
C VAL A 27 -15.49 8.05 -8.40
N VAL A 28 -15.80 7.70 -7.16
CA VAL A 28 -15.81 8.61 -6.01
C VAL A 28 -14.62 8.28 -5.12
N ALA A 29 -13.76 9.26 -4.88
CA ALA A 29 -12.58 9.12 -4.02
C ALA A 29 -12.69 10.02 -2.79
N VAL A 30 -12.55 9.44 -1.60
CA VAL A 30 -12.57 10.14 -0.31
C VAL A 30 -11.18 10.11 0.29
N ASP A 31 -10.62 11.27 0.68
CA ASP A 31 -9.28 11.38 1.29
C ASP A 31 -9.17 12.70 2.05
N ASP A 32 -8.69 12.67 3.29
CA ASP A 32 -8.49 13.87 4.12
C ASP A 32 -7.18 14.62 3.80
N LEU A 33 -6.39 14.11 2.86
CA LEU A 33 -5.07 14.59 2.46
C LEU A 33 -4.03 14.60 3.58
N SER A 34 -4.26 13.90 4.67
CA SER A 34 -3.31 13.80 5.79
C SER A 34 -2.03 13.05 5.42
N THR A 35 -2.13 12.07 4.52
CA THR A 35 -1.01 11.33 3.90
C THR A 35 -1.10 11.36 2.37
N GLY A 36 -2.28 11.51 1.83
CA GLY A 36 -2.54 11.68 0.42
C GLY A 36 -1.99 13.01 -0.12
N ASN A 37 -1.82 13.07 -1.43
CA ASN A 37 -1.38 14.29 -2.09
C ASN A 37 -2.32 14.60 -3.26
N ARG A 38 -2.91 15.79 -3.27
CA ARG A 38 -3.81 16.22 -4.36
C ARG A 38 -3.15 16.19 -5.73
N SER A 39 -1.83 16.33 -5.80
CA SER A 39 -1.10 16.19 -7.06
C SER A 39 -1.24 14.80 -7.70
N ASN A 40 -1.50 13.74 -6.90
CA ASN A 40 -1.68 12.39 -7.40
C ASN A 40 -2.99 12.19 -8.19
N ILE A 41 -3.97 13.07 -7.95
CA ILE A 41 -5.32 12.97 -8.55
C ILE A 41 -5.66 14.15 -9.48
N ARG A 42 -4.79 15.17 -9.57
CA ARG A 42 -5.02 16.42 -10.32
C ARG A 42 -5.45 16.17 -11.77
N ASP A 43 -4.82 15.19 -12.43
CA ASP A 43 -5.08 14.89 -13.84
C ASP A 43 -6.48 14.29 -14.05
N PHE A 44 -7.09 13.75 -13.01
CA PHE A 44 -8.43 13.15 -13.04
C PHE A 44 -9.54 14.16 -12.72
N GLU A 45 -9.24 15.30 -12.08
CA GLU A 45 -10.26 16.27 -11.61
C GLU A 45 -11.12 16.84 -12.73
N ARG A 46 -10.66 16.80 -13.99
CA ARG A 46 -11.43 17.23 -15.17
C ARG A 46 -12.27 16.12 -15.81
N ASN A 47 -12.10 14.87 -15.34
CA ASN A 47 -12.89 13.76 -15.88
C ASN A 47 -14.30 13.79 -15.28
N PRO A 48 -15.37 13.85 -16.10
CA PRO A 48 -16.74 13.93 -15.59
C PRO A 48 -17.19 12.69 -14.80
N ARG A 49 -16.44 11.59 -14.92
CA ARG A 49 -16.69 10.35 -14.17
C ARG A 49 -15.90 10.28 -12.85
N PHE A 50 -15.20 11.35 -12.48
CA PHE A 50 -14.42 11.40 -11.26
C PHE A 50 -14.94 12.47 -10.31
N ARG A 51 -15.22 12.08 -9.06
CA ARG A 51 -15.55 12.99 -7.95
C ARG A 51 -14.56 12.80 -6.82
N PHE A 52 -13.90 13.87 -6.42
CA PHE A 52 -13.06 13.90 -5.23
C PHE A 52 -13.81 14.54 -4.04
N VAL A 53 -13.75 13.88 -2.88
CA VAL A 53 -14.33 14.35 -1.61
C VAL A 53 -13.19 14.54 -0.61
N PRO A 54 -12.81 15.79 -0.28
CA PRO A 54 -11.77 16.07 0.71
C PRO A 54 -12.37 15.93 2.12
N SER A 55 -12.39 14.71 2.66
CA SER A 55 -12.96 14.39 3.97
C SER A 55 -12.25 13.19 4.61
N ASP A 56 -12.23 13.16 5.94
CA ASP A 56 -12.04 11.90 6.66
C ASP A 56 -13.25 11.00 6.37
N ILE A 57 -13.06 9.71 6.25
CA ILE A 57 -14.14 8.77 5.98
C ILE A 57 -15.15 8.72 7.13
N THR A 58 -14.68 8.94 8.36
CA THR A 58 -15.53 8.99 9.56
C THR A 58 -16.40 10.23 9.65
N ASP A 59 -16.03 11.29 8.93
CA ASP A 59 -16.72 12.59 8.93
C ASP A 59 -17.45 12.87 7.60
N TYR A 60 -17.49 11.88 6.68
CA TYR A 60 -18.13 12.06 5.38
C TYR A 60 -19.66 11.90 5.46
N PRO A 61 -20.46 13.00 5.40
CA PRO A 61 -21.91 12.94 5.66
C PRO A 61 -22.70 12.11 4.63
N GLU A 62 -22.18 11.99 3.40
CA GLU A 62 -22.82 11.25 2.31
C GLU A 62 -22.30 9.81 2.17
N LEU A 63 -21.60 9.27 3.20
CA LEU A 63 -21.00 7.93 3.13
C LEU A 63 -22.05 6.85 2.85
N ASP A 64 -23.20 6.89 3.54
CA ASP A 64 -24.28 5.92 3.31
C ASP A 64 -24.78 5.95 1.86
N HIS A 65 -24.95 7.16 1.29
CA HIS A 65 -25.36 7.31 -0.09
C HIS A 65 -24.28 6.76 -1.06
N ALA A 66 -23.01 7.08 -0.81
CA ALA A 66 -21.90 6.60 -1.64
C ALA A 66 -21.74 5.06 -1.57
N VAL A 67 -21.95 4.47 -0.40
CA VAL A 67 -21.94 3.02 -0.19
C VAL A 67 -23.09 2.35 -0.94
N ARG A 68 -24.31 2.88 -0.85
CA ARG A 68 -25.50 2.33 -1.56
C ARG A 68 -25.37 2.40 -3.07
N ALA A 69 -24.65 3.41 -3.58
CA ALA A 69 -24.43 3.57 -5.02
C ALA A 69 -23.27 2.72 -5.56
N ALA A 70 -22.36 2.23 -4.69
CA ALA A 70 -21.15 1.57 -5.11
C ALA A 70 -21.37 0.11 -5.50
N ASP A 71 -20.84 -0.29 -6.65
CA ASP A 71 -20.71 -1.70 -7.03
C ASP A 71 -19.48 -2.33 -6.37
N ARG A 72 -18.42 -1.50 -6.15
CA ARG A 72 -17.17 -1.93 -5.53
C ARG A 72 -16.57 -0.83 -4.66
N ILE A 73 -15.99 -1.23 -3.52
CA ILE A 73 -15.36 -0.33 -2.56
C ILE A 73 -13.91 -0.78 -2.34
N TYR A 74 -12.96 0.17 -2.47
CA TYR A 74 -11.57 -0.03 -2.09
C TYR A 74 -11.28 0.80 -0.83
N HIS A 75 -11.11 0.13 0.31
CA HIS A 75 -10.71 0.77 1.55
C HIS A 75 -9.19 0.77 1.68
N LEU A 76 -8.57 1.87 1.23
CA LEU A 76 -7.13 2.08 1.24
C LEU A 76 -6.71 3.19 2.21
N ALA A 77 -7.67 3.90 2.80
CA ALA A 77 -7.41 4.91 3.82
C ALA A 77 -6.74 4.28 5.05
N ALA A 78 -5.56 4.74 5.37
CA ALA A 78 -4.81 4.31 6.55
C ALA A 78 -3.64 5.25 6.82
N VAL A 79 -3.25 5.40 8.07
CA VAL A 79 -1.98 6.01 8.44
C VAL A 79 -0.87 4.97 8.23
N VAL A 80 0.02 5.23 7.29
CA VAL A 80 1.10 4.34 6.87
C VAL A 80 2.45 5.07 6.80
N GLY A 81 3.52 4.29 6.67
CA GLY A 81 4.89 4.78 6.51
C GLY A 81 5.69 4.73 7.81
N MET A 82 6.91 4.17 7.71
CA MET A 82 7.78 3.82 8.83
C MET A 82 7.94 4.97 9.83
N PHE A 83 8.33 6.15 9.36
CA PHE A 83 8.56 7.28 10.25
C PHE A 83 7.29 7.79 10.95
N ARG A 84 6.15 7.72 10.26
CA ARG A 84 4.89 8.20 10.84
C ARG A 84 4.35 7.23 11.87
N VAL A 85 4.41 5.94 11.57
CA VAL A 85 4.00 4.87 12.48
C VAL A 85 4.78 4.92 13.80
N LEU A 86 6.08 5.25 13.75
CA LEU A 86 6.91 5.39 14.94
C LEU A 86 6.62 6.68 15.73
N ARG A 87 6.23 7.77 15.06
CA ARG A 87 6.00 9.08 15.69
C ARG A 87 4.58 9.26 16.23
N GLU A 88 3.58 8.65 15.61
CA GLU A 88 2.16 8.85 15.90
C GLU A 88 1.44 7.51 16.18
N PRO A 89 1.93 6.63 17.09
CA PRO A 89 1.41 5.27 17.24
C PRO A 89 -0.07 5.23 17.68
N VAL A 90 -0.51 6.18 18.50
CA VAL A 90 -1.92 6.28 18.92
C VAL A 90 -2.81 6.59 17.73
N ARG A 91 -2.44 7.58 16.92
CA ARG A 91 -3.20 7.96 15.74
C ARG A 91 -3.28 6.83 14.71
N VAL A 92 -2.18 6.09 14.51
CA VAL A 92 -2.17 4.92 13.62
C VAL A 92 -3.23 3.91 14.03
N THR A 93 -3.28 3.56 15.31
CA THR A 93 -4.24 2.58 15.81
C THR A 93 -5.67 3.10 15.69
N GLN A 94 -5.92 4.33 16.14
CA GLN A 94 -7.25 4.95 16.09
C GLN A 94 -7.77 5.04 14.66
N VAL A 95 -7.04 5.69 13.76
CA VAL A 95 -7.50 5.92 12.39
C VAL A 95 -7.69 4.59 11.65
N ASN A 96 -6.71 3.69 11.71
CA ASN A 96 -6.79 2.45 10.93
C ASN A 96 -7.94 1.53 11.39
N VAL A 97 -8.20 1.46 12.70
CA VAL A 97 -9.25 0.58 13.23
C VAL A 97 -10.63 1.22 13.09
N CYS A 98 -10.79 2.48 13.54
CA CYS A 98 -12.11 3.12 13.57
C CYS A 98 -12.64 3.43 12.16
N ALA A 99 -11.78 3.82 11.22
CA ALA A 99 -12.22 4.07 9.84
C ALA A 99 -12.71 2.79 9.15
N THR A 100 -12.05 1.65 9.40
CA THR A 100 -12.48 0.35 8.87
C THR A 100 -13.81 -0.07 9.49
N GLU A 101 -13.95 0.05 10.82
CA GLU A 101 -15.19 -0.28 11.53
C GLU A 101 -16.36 0.55 10.99
N HIS A 102 -16.21 1.87 10.95
CA HIS A 102 -17.25 2.78 10.48
C HIS A 102 -17.71 2.45 9.04
N LEU A 103 -16.76 2.13 8.15
CA LEU A 103 -17.11 1.74 6.78
C LEU A 103 -17.88 0.43 6.74
N LEU A 104 -17.42 -0.61 7.46
CA LEU A 104 -18.06 -1.92 7.48
C LEU A 104 -19.48 -1.85 8.11
N GLU A 105 -19.63 -1.10 9.18
CA GLU A 105 -20.93 -0.81 9.82
C GLU A 105 -21.88 -0.13 8.83
N THR A 106 -21.41 0.89 8.12
CA THR A 106 -22.20 1.59 7.09
C THR A 106 -22.63 0.66 5.97
N ILE A 107 -21.74 -0.23 5.50
CA ILE A 107 -22.07 -1.20 4.46
C ILE A 107 -23.13 -2.20 4.96
N ALA A 108 -22.97 -2.73 6.17
CA ALA A 108 -23.91 -3.65 6.77
C ALA A 108 -25.31 -3.01 6.94
N ALA A 109 -25.37 -1.76 7.43
CA ALA A 109 -26.60 -1.00 7.60
C ALA A 109 -27.29 -0.63 6.28
N ALA A 110 -26.51 -0.48 5.20
CA ALA A 110 -27.06 -0.15 3.89
C ALA A 110 -27.91 -1.26 3.26
N GLY A 111 -27.76 -2.53 3.70
CA GLY A 111 -28.45 -3.67 3.13
C GLY A 111 -28.11 -3.93 1.64
N HIS A 112 -27.03 -3.34 1.17
CA HIS A 112 -26.43 -3.53 -0.15
C HIS A 112 -25.05 -4.20 0.02
N HIS A 113 -24.73 -5.15 -0.83
CA HIS A 113 -23.52 -5.95 -0.72
C HIS A 113 -22.55 -5.68 -1.87
N PRO A 114 -21.85 -4.51 -1.89
CA PRO A 114 -20.80 -4.25 -2.87
C PRO A 114 -19.64 -5.24 -2.69
N GLN A 115 -18.81 -5.36 -3.70
CA GLN A 115 -17.51 -6.01 -3.56
C GLN A 115 -16.58 -5.10 -2.75
N VAL A 116 -16.07 -5.55 -1.61
CA VAL A 116 -15.25 -4.73 -0.70
C VAL A 116 -13.83 -5.25 -0.65
N VAL A 117 -12.86 -4.36 -0.83
CA VAL A 117 -11.42 -4.65 -0.64
C VAL A 117 -10.94 -3.89 0.58
N ILE A 118 -10.58 -4.60 1.65
CA ILE A 118 -9.96 -4.04 2.85
C ILE A 118 -8.46 -4.29 2.80
N ALA A 119 -7.68 -3.25 2.51
CA ALA A 119 -6.24 -3.40 2.39
C ALA A 119 -5.57 -3.73 3.74
N SER A 120 -5.03 -4.94 3.83
CA SER A 120 -4.12 -5.39 4.87
C SER A 120 -2.66 -5.17 4.44
N SER A 121 -1.71 -5.71 5.16
CA SER A 121 -0.28 -5.47 4.98
C SER A 121 0.54 -6.71 5.32
N SER A 122 1.67 -6.89 4.64
CA SER A 122 2.69 -7.88 5.05
C SER A 122 3.24 -7.65 6.46
N SER A 123 2.96 -6.49 7.07
CA SER A 123 3.33 -6.23 8.46
C SER A 123 2.61 -7.11 9.46
N VAL A 124 1.47 -7.72 9.11
CA VAL A 124 0.76 -8.68 9.96
C VAL A 124 1.60 -9.91 10.29
N TYR A 125 2.53 -10.30 9.42
CA TYR A 125 3.45 -11.41 9.69
C TYR A 125 4.49 -11.09 10.78
N SER A 126 4.70 -9.83 11.13
CA SER A 126 5.56 -9.35 12.23
C SER A 126 6.84 -10.21 12.42
N HIS A 127 6.88 -11.07 13.43
CA HIS A 127 7.98 -11.97 13.76
C HIS A 127 7.74 -13.42 13.34
N CYS A 128 6.95 -13.63 12.29
CA CYS A 128 6.86 -14.96 11.68
C CYS A 128 8.27 -15.48 11.35
N HIS A 129 8.57 -16.70 11.77
CA HIS A 129 9.88 -17.30 11.58
C HIS A 129 10.09 -17.87 10.18
N SER A 130 9.02 -17.99 9.39
CA SER A 130 9.09 -18.46 8.01
C SER A 130 9.79 -17.42 7.13
N ARG A 131 10.70 -17.90 6.27
CA ARG A 131 11.29 -17.07 5.19
C ARG A 131 10.26 -16.74 4.12
N ASP A 132 9.47 -17.74 3.75
CA ASP A 132 8.45 -17.71 2.72
C ASP A 132 7.08 -17.56 3.39
N LEU A 133 6.54 -16.34 3.37
CA LEU A 133 5.34 -15.98 4.12
C LEU A 133 4.08 -16.46 3.39
N ARG A 134 3.37 -17.39 4.03
CA ARG A 134 2.08 -17.94 3.58
C ARG A 134 0.94 -17.35 4.41
N GLU A 135 -0.24 -17.29 3.83
CA GLU A 135 -1.41 -16.71 4.50
C GLU A 135 -1.84 -17.50 5.75
N ASP A 136 -1.48 -18.77 5.82
CA ASP A 136 -1.81 -19.68 6.93
C ASP A 136 -0.68 -19.80 7.96
N ASP A 137 0.42 -19.03 7.81
CA ASP A 137 1.50 -19.00 8.80
C ASP A 137 1.04 -18.41 10.13
N GLU A 138 1.63 -18.89 11.22
CA GLU A 138 1.40 -18.32 12.55
C GLU A 138 1.86 -16.86 12.61
N LEU A 139 1.04 -16.01 13.21
CA LEU A 139 1.33 -14.60 13.41
C LEU A 139 1.85 -14.37 14.83
N VAL A 140 3.13 -13.99 14.96
CA VAL A 140 3.80 -13.81 16.24
C VAL A 140 3.98 -12.34 16.57
N TYR A 141 3.48 -11.91 17.73
CA TYR A 141 3.58 -10.53 18.23
C TYR A 141 4.30 -10.49 19.57
N LEU A 142 5.29 -9.60 19.70
CA LEU A 142 6.04 -9.40 20.93
C LEU A 142 5.55 -8.15 21.65
N PRO A 143 5.17 -8.21 22.93
CA PRO A 143 4.51 -7.10 23.63
C PRO A 143 5.40 -5.88 23.89
N ARG A 144 6.70 -5.99 23.64
CA ARG A 144 7.68 -4.91 23.91
C ARG A 144 7.97 -3.99 22.72
N GLN A 145 7.32 -4.20 21.59
CA GLN A 145 7.61 -3.47 20.37
C GLN A 145 6.69 -2.28 20.20
N GLY A 146 7.30 -1.12 19.91
CA GLY A 146 6.62 0.17 19.75
C GLY A 146 5.69 0.26 18.52
N GLY A 147 5.68 1.41 17.85
CA GLY A 147 4.72 1.76 16.80
C GLY A 147 4.54 0.74 15.65
N LEU A 148 5.57 -0.03 15.29
CA LEU A 148 5.45 -1.04 14.22
C LEU A 148 4.49 -2.17 14.58
N THR A 149 4.52 -2.63 15.83
CA THR A 149 3.55 -3.63 16.34
C THR A 149 2.14 -3.05 16.32
N GLY A 150 1.96 -1.79 16.72
CA GLY A 150 0.65 -1.12 16.67
C GLY A 150 0.06 -1.06 15.26
N TYR A 151 0.90 -0.76 14.26
CA TYR A 151 0.47 -0.79 12.86
C TYR A 151 0.11 -2.22 12.39
N ALA A 152 0.95 -3.20 12.69
CA ALA A 152 0.69 -4.59 12.33
C ALA A 152 -0.62 -5.10 12.97
N LEU A 153 -0.82 -4.82 14.25
CA LEU A 153 -2.04 -5.18 14.97
C LEU A 153 -3.27 -4.44 14.44
N SER A 154 -3.15 -3.15 14.08
CA SER A 154 -4.28 -2.42 13.47
C SER A 154 -4.72 -3.06 12.16
N LYS A 155 -3.77 -3.54 11.34
CA LYS A 155 -4.09 -4.24 10.10
C LYS A 155 -4.65 -5.64 10.33
N LEU A 156 -4.15 -6.36 11.34
CA LEU A 156 -4.74 -7.63 11.74
C LEU A 156 -6.17 -7.45 12.29
N THR A 157 -6.41 -6.39 13.07
CA THR A 157 -7.77 -6.06 13.53
C THR A 157 -8.70 -5.81 12.36
N ASN A 158 -8.25 -5.10 11.31
CA ASN A 158 -9.05 -4.89 10.11
C ASN A 158 -9.39 -6.21 9.39
N GLU A 159 -8.46 -7.18 9.35
CA GLU A 159 -8.75 -8.53 8.82
C GLU A 159 -9.84 -9.23 9.65
N ILE A 160 -9.73 -9.17 10.99
CA ILE A 160 -10.71 -9.77 11.91
C ILE A 160 -12.08 -9.11 11.76
N GLN A 161 -12.15 -7.78 11.72
CA GLN A 161 -13.39 -7.03 11.47
C GLN A 161 -14.02 -7.46 10.13
N ALA A 162 -13.24 -7.48 9.05
CA ALA A 162 -13.71 -7.88 7.72
C ALA A 162 -14.31 -9.29 7.72
N MET A 163 -13.66 -10.25 8.39
CA MET A 163 -14.15 -11.63 8.50
C MET A 163 -15.43 -11.72 9.36
N ALA A 164 -15.49 -10.99 10.49
CA ALA A 164 -16.66 -10.95 11.36
C ALA A 164 -17.88 -10.37 10.65
N TYR A 165 -17.73 -9.24 9.95
CA TYR A 165 -18.83 -8.65 9.18
C TYR A 165 -19.27 -9.53 8.00
N ARG A 166 -18.35 -10.27 7.39
CA ARG A 166 -18.72 -11.29 6.40
C ARG A 166 -19.54 -12.42 7.03
N GLU A 167 -19.13 -12.93 8.17
CA GLU A 167 -19.82 -14.05 8.84
C GLU A 167 -21.22 -13.63 9.30
N GLU A 168 -21.35 -12.46 9.91
CA GLU A 168 -22.61 -11.99 10.51
C GLU A 168 -23.56 -11.37 9.49
N TYR A 169 -23.04 -10.57 8.53
CA TYR A 169 -23.84 -9.79 7.58
C TYR A 169 -23.73 -10.27 6.12
N GLY A 170 -22.91 -11.27 5.82
CA GLY A 170 -22.75 -11.81 4.46
C GLY A 170 -21.97 -10.91 3.51
N LEU A 171 -21.15 -9.95 4.00
CA LEU A 171 -20.43 -9.03 3.16
C LEU A 171 -19.41 -9.73 2.26
N GLN A 172 -19.27 -9.24 1.01
CA GLN A 172 -18.28 -9.74 0.05
C GLN A 172 -16.95 -9.02 0.23
N VAL A 173 -16.19 -9.38 1.28
CA VAL A 173 -14.95 -8.70 1.65
C VAL A 173 -13.73 -9.51 1.24
N THR A 174 -12.83 -8.90 0.49
CA THR A 174 -11.51 -9.43 0.12
C THR A 174 -10.42 -8.74 0.92
N ILE A 175 -9.42 -9.49 1.39
CA ILE A 175 -8.42 -9.03 2.36
C ILE A 175 -7.00 -9.20 1.76
N PRO A 176 -6.54 -8.30 0.86
CA PRO A 176 -5.19 -8.38 0.32
C PRO A 176 -4.14 -7.95 1.36
N ARG A 177 -3.16 -8.81 1.64
CA ARG A 177 -1.94 -8.50 2.40
C ARG A 177 -0.89 -7.94 1.44
N LEU A 178 -0.73 -6.62 1.43
CA LEU A 178 0.15 -5.94 0.47
C LEU A 178 1.62 -6.04 0.88
N PHE A 179 2.48 -6.43 -0.08
CA PHE A 179 3.93 -6.47 0.05
C PHE A 179 4.56 -5.34 -0.77
N ASN A 180 5.35 -4.50 -0.12
CA ASN A 180 6.16 -3.40 -0.65
C ASN A 180 5.81 -2.94 -2.08
N ALA A 181 4.63 -2.38 -2.25
CA ALA A 181 4.26 -1.74 -3.50
C ALA A 181 5.22 -0.56 -3.78
N VAL A 182 5.70 -0.46 -5.02
CA VAL A 182 6.61 0.60 -5.49
C VAL A 182 6.15 1.14 -6.83
N GLY A 183 6.45 2.39 -7.14
CA GLY A 183 6.08 2.95 -8.43
C GLY A 183 5.81 4.45 -8.41
N PRO A 184 5.28 5.01 -9.52
CA PRO A 184 4.94 6.42 -9.64
C PRO A 184 3.99 6.89 -8.53
N ARG A 185 4.07 8.19 -8.16
CA ARG A 185 3.24 8.82 -7.10
C ARG A 185 3.53 8.32 -5.68
N GLN A 186 4.54 7.46 -5.46
CA GLN A 186 4.99 7.08 -4.14
C GLN A 186 5.81 8.23 -3.50
N GLY A 187 5.34 8.77 -2.38
CA GLY A 187 6.02 9.85 -1.67
C GLY A 187 7.33 9.38 -0.99
N GLY A 188 8.43 10.11 -1.20
CA GLY A 188 9.74 9.78 -0.60
C GLY A 188 9.87 10.10 0.90
N ASN A 189 8.92 10.83 1.50
CA ASN A 189 9.07 11.40 2.86
C ASN A 189 8.72 10.42 4.00
N TYR A 190 8.20 9.22 3.69
CA TYR A 190 7.67 8.28 4.68
C TYR A 190 8.60 7.10 5.01
N GLY A 191 9.88 7.16 4.58
CA GLY A 191 10.86 6.10 4.86
C GLY A 191 10.89 4.98 3.81
N PHE A 192 10.27 5.17 2.64
CA PHE A 192 10.33 4.22 1.54
C PHE A 192 11.71 4.26 0.86
N VAL A 193 12.35 3.09 0.74
CA VAL A 193 13.74 2.98 0.30
C VAL A 193 13.95 3.35 -1.18
N LEU A 194 13.10 2.82 -2.08
CA LEU A 194 13.29 3.02 -3.51
C LEU A 194 13.17 4.48 -3.97
N PRO A 195 12.11 5.24 -3.59
CA PRO A 195 12.03 6.67 -3.94
C PRO A 195 13.18 7.49 -3.36
N ARG A 196 13.67 7.14 -2.16
CA ARG A 196 14.80 7.79 -1.52
C ARG A 196 16.09 7.58 -2.33
N PHE A 197 16.40 6.33 -2.70
CA PHE A 197 17.59 6.00 -3.48
C PHE A 197 17.58 6.69 -4.84
N ILE A 198 16.44 6.68 -5.55
CA ILE A 198 16.31 7.36 -6.84
C ILE A 198 16.54 8.87 -6.70
N LYS A 199 15.96 9.51 -5.67
CA LYS A 199 16.16 10.92 -5.42
C LYS A 199 17.65 11.24 -5.15
N GLN A 200 18.30 10.47 -4.27
CA GLN A 200 19.71 10.63 -3.93
C GLN A 200 20.60 10.43 -5.16
N ALA A 201 20.40 9.34 -5.91
CA ALA A 201 21.19 9.06 -7.11
C ALA A 201 21.06 10.15 -8.18
N LEU A 202 19.87 10.67 -8.43
CA LEU A 202 19.64 11.73 -9.42
C LEU A 202 20.15 13.12 -8.96
N ALA A 203 20.26 13.31 -7.64
CA ALA A 203 20.88 14.52 -7.06
C ALA A 203 22.41 14.42 -6.98
N GLY A 204 23.02 13.26 -7.29
CA GLY A 204 24.46 13.02 -7.08
C GLY A 204 24.84 12.90 -5.60
N GLU A 205 23.85 12.72 -4.72
CA GLU A 205 24.05 12.51 -3.29
C GLU A 205 24.41 11.05 -2.99
N THR A 206 25.08 10.79 -1.86
CA THR A 206 25.36 9.43 -1.37
C THR A 206 24.07 8.71 -1.02
N LEU A 207 23.92 7.45 -1.44
CA LEU A 207 22.77 6.60 -1.11
C LEU A 207 22.91 6.05 0.31
N THR A 208 21.97 6.39 1.19
CA THR A 208 21.99 5.96 2.60
C THR A 208 21.35 4.57 2.74
N VAL A 209 22.14 3.55 2.98
CA VAL A 209 21.69 2.19 3.31
C VAL A 209 21.61 2.04 4.82
N PHE A 210 20.41 1.74 5.35
CA PHE A 210 20.24 1.54 6.78
C PHE A 210 20.63 0.10 7.18
N GLY A 211 21.44 -0.03 8.22
CA GLY A 211 22.08 -1.28 8.61
C GLY A 211 23.22 -1.66 7.67
N ASP A 212 23.47 -2.97 7.52
CA ASP A 212 24.52 -3.53 6.63
C ASP A 212 24.03 -3.74 5.18
N GLY A 213 22.74 -3.51 4.92
CA GLY A 213 22.12 -3.66 3.61
C GLY A 213 21.83 -5.10 3.20
N THR A 214 22.09 -6.10 4.05
CA THR A 214 21.85 -7.54 3.74
C THR A 214 20.38 -7.93 3.80
N GLN A 215 19.55 -7.13 4.48
CA GLN A 215 18.12 -7.38 4.55
C GLN A 215 17.49 -7.38 3.15
N THR A 216 16.55 -8.32 2.94
CA THR A 216 15.86 -8.47 1.66
C THR A 216 14.43 -7.96 1.70
N ARG A 217 13.94 -7.49 0.56
CA ARG A 217 12.54 -7.13 0.34
C ARG A 217 12.08 -7.61 -1.03
N SER A 218 10.80 -7.91 -1.12
CA SER A 218 10.13 -8.19 -2.40
C SER A 218 9.37 -6.95 -2.83
N PHE A 219 9.72 -6.40 -3.99
CA PHE A 219 9.12 -5.17 -4.53
C PHE A 219 8.12 -5.52 -5.63
N CYS A 220 6.89 -5.03 -5.51
CA CYS A 220 5.83 -5.20 -6.48
C CYS A 220 5.49 -3.84 -7.11
N ASP A 221 5.46 -3.76 -8.43
CA ASP A 221 5.01 -2.53 -9.09
C ASP A 221 3.55 -2.24 -8.71
N VAL A 222 3.24 -0.97 -8.50
CA VAL A 222 1.89 -0.55 -8.09
C VAL A 222 0.83 -0.89 -9.14
N ARG A 223 1.19 -0.93 -10.42
CA ARG A 223 0.28 -1.32 -11.52
C ARG A 223 -0.08 -2.79 -11.43
N ASP A 224 0.87 -3.65 -11.06
CA ASP A 224 0.63 -5.06 -10.76
C ASP A 224 -0.18 -5.22 -9.47
N THR A 225 0.12 -4.41 -8.45
CA THR A 225 -0.67 -4.40 -7.21
C THR A 225 -2.13 -4.08 -7.51
N VAL A 226 -2.42 -3.01 -8.27
CA VAL A 226 -3.80 -2.63 -8.63
C VAL A 226 -4.49 -3.69 -9.47
N ALA A 227 -3.79 -4.29 -10.44
CA ALA A 227 -4.35 -5.37 -11.25
C ALA A 227 -4.73 -6.59 -10.37
N ALA A 228 -3.90 -6.94 -9.37
CA ALA A 228 -4.22 -8.01 -8.43
C ALA A 228 -5.42 -7.65 -7.55
N LEU A 229 -5.52 -6.40 -7.06
CA LEU A 229 -6.67 -5.94 -6.28
C LEU A 229 -7.98 -6.03 -7.07
N ASP A 230 -7.98 -5.61 -8.35
CA ASP A 230 -9.17 -5.66 -9.20
C ASP A 230 -9.62 -7.10 -9.47
N LEU A 231 -8.67 -8.00 -9.77
CA LEU A 231 -8.95 -9.42 -9.97
C LEU A 231 -9.51 -10.09 -8.72
N LEU A 232 -8.92 -9.82 -7.55
CA LEU A 232 -9.40 -10.35 -6.28
C LEU A 232 -10.79 -9.84 -5.92
N ALA A 233 -11.04 -8.54 -6.11
CA ALA A 233 -12.35 -7.96 -5.86
C ALA A 233 -13.46 -8.58 -6.71
N GLY A 234 -13.14 -8.96 -7.96
CA GLY A 234 -14.06 -9.60 -8.88
C GLY A 234 -14.28 -11.10 -8.64
N ASN A 235 -13.55 -11.71 -7.70
CA ASN A 235 -13.62 -13.15 -7.43
C ASN A 235 -14.30 -13.45 -6.08
N SER A 236 -15.49 -14.02 -6.11
CA SER A 236 -16.25 -14.38 -4.89
C SER A 236 -15.55 -15.45 -4.02
N GLU A 237 -14.69 -16.30 -4.60
CA GLU A 237 -13.92 -17.30 -3.87
C GLU A 237 -12.79 -16.65 -3.01
N ALA A 238 -12.36 -15.43 -3.38
CA ALA A 238 -11.39 -14.68 -2.60
C ALA A 238 -11.99 -14.03 -1.34
N ALA A 239 -13.32 -13.96 -1.26
CA ALA A 239 -14.00 -13.29 -0.15
C ALA A 239 -13.83 -14.06 1.18
N GLY A 240 -13.54 -13.32 2.25
CA GLY A 240 -13.42 -13.84 3.62
C GLY A 240 -12.07 -14.48 3.94
N GLN A 241 -11.09 -14.41 3.05
CA GLN A 241 -9.75 -14.93 3.33
C GLN A 241 -8.65 -13.93 2.99
N PRO A 242 -7.56 -13.91 3.80
CA PRO A 242 -6.39 -13.13 3.46
C PRO A 242 -5.71 -13.67 2.21
N VAL A 243 -5.17 -12.78 1.36
CA VAL A 243 -4.42 -13.15 0.15
C VAL A 243 -3.18 -12.27 0.03
N ASN A 244 -2.02 -12.90 -0.09
CA ASN A 244 -0.77 -12.19 -0.33
C ASN A 244 -0.73 -11.54 -1.72
N VAL A 245 -0.49 -10.23 -1.76
CA VAL A 245 -0.35 -9.47 -3.00
C VAL A 245 1.05 -8.87 -3.06
N GLY A 246 1.88 -9.41 -3.94
CA GLY A 246 3.28 -8.99 -4.07
C GLY A 246 4.03 -9.73 -5.17
N ASN A 247 5.31 -9.44 -5.30
CA ASN A 247 6.25 -10.14 -6.15
C ASN A 247 7.11 -11.08 -5.31
N GLU A 248 7.35 -12.30 -5.78
CA GLU A 248 8.12 -13.31 -5.03
C GLU A 248 9.64 -13.13 -5.16
N ARG A 249 10.10 -12.25 -6.07
CA ARG A 249 11.53 -11.96 -6.23
C ARG A 249 12.05 -11.12 -5.06
N GLU A 250 12.97 -11.68 -4.29
CA GLU A 250 13.71 -10.96 -3.24
C GLU A 250 14.83 -10.11 -3.83
N THR A 251 15.03 -8.95 -3.26
CA THR A 251 16.14 -8.05 -3.58
C THR A 251 16.79 -7.57 -2.29
N CYS A 252 18.09 -7.76 -2.15
CA CYS A 252 18.92 -7.22 -1.07
C CYS A 252 18.93 -5.68 -1.17
N ILE A 253 18.86 -4.99 -0.05
CA ILE A 253 18.81 -3.51 -0.05
C ILE A 253 20.11 -2.90 -0.62
N LEU A 254 21.25 -3.51 -0.38
CA LEU A 254 22.51 -3.08 -0.98
C LEU A 254 22.50 -3.26 -2.50
N ASP A 255 21.98 -4.39 -3.00
CA ASP A 255 21.85 -4.64 -4.45
C ASP A 255 20.85 -3.70 -5.10
N LEU A 256 19.76 -3.34 -4.38
CA LEU A 256 18.83 -2.30 -4.83
C LEU A 256 19.55 -0.94 -5.00
N ALA A 257 20.41 -0.55 -4.04
CA ALA A 257 21.16 0.69 -4.13
C ALA A 257 22.09 0.69 -5.36
N ARG A 258 22.84 -0.39 -5.56
CA ARG A 258 23.71 -0.57 -6.72
C ARG A 258 22.95 -0.54 -8.04
N LEU A 259 21.80 -1.21 -8.10
CA LEU A 259 20.93 -1.21 -9.27
C LEU A 259 20.42 0.20 -9.61
N VAL A 260 20.02 0.98 -8.60
CA VAL A 260 19.57 2.37 -8.81
C VAL A 260 20.73 3.25 -9.32
N ILE A 261 21.93 3.12 -8.77
CA ILE A 261 23.14 3.84 -9.25
C ILE A 261 23.40 3.49 -10.72
N GLU A 262 23.44 2.22 -11.05
CA GLU A 262 23.66 1.74 -12.42
C GLU A 262 22.60 2.29 -13.39
N ARG A 263 21.32 2.09 -13.10
CA ARG A 263 20.21 2.49 -13.98
C ARG A 263 20.09 4.00 -14.14
N SER A 264 20.44 4.77 -13.09
CA SER A 264 20.45 6.23 -13.16
C SER A 264 21.69 6.80 -13.84
N GLY A 265 22.75 6.01 -14.08
CA GLY A 265 24.05 6.50 -14.55
C GLY A 265 24.72 7.44 -13.55
N SER A 266 24.36 7.36 -12.27
CA SER A 266 24.93 8.18 -11.21
C SER A 266 26.33 7.70 -10.85
N ARG A 267 27.13 8.63 -10.30
CA ARG A 267 28.42 8.34 -9.66
C ARG A 267 28.33 8.35 -8.12
N SER A 268 27.13 8.31 -7.61
CA SER A 268 26.87 8.30 -6.15
C SER A 268 27.53 7.10 -5.48
N GLU A 269 28.02 7.30 -4.27
CA GLU A 269 28.54 6.25 -3.40
C GLU A 269 27.42 5.71 -2.50
N VAL A 270 27.69 4.62 -1.79
CA VAL A 270 26.79 4.05 -0.77
C VAL A 270 27.38 4.29 0.60
N GLU A 271 26.57 4.81 1.52
CA GLU A 271 26.91 4.99 2.94
C GLU A 271 26.01 4.12 3.79
N PHE A 272 26.61 3.46 4.78
CA PHE A 272 25.88 2.64 5.75
C PHE A 272 25.57 3.46 7.01
N VAL A 273 24.28 3.54 7.34
CA VAL A 273 23.79 4.24 8.54
C VAL A 273 23.21 3.21 9.51
N PRO A 274 23.71 3.12 10.75
CA PRO A 274 23.16 2.18 11.74
C PRO A 274 21.65 2.36 11.96
N PHE A 275 20.93 1.25 12.22
CA PHE A 275 19.46 1.29 12.39
C PHE A 275 19.02 2.16 13.56
N ASP A 276 19.77 2.17 14.65
CA ASP A 276 19.50 2.98 15.83
C ASP A 276 19.58 4.48 15.54
N GLN A 277 20.46 4.91 14.64
CA GLN A 277 20.52 6.28 14.17
C GLN A 277 19.37 6.65 13.25
N ALA A 278 18.92 5.69 12.41
CA ALA A 278 17.85 5.91 11.44
C ALA A 278 16.45 5.87 12.06
N TYR A 279 16.22 4.96 13.01
CA TYR A 279 14.88 4.61 13.54
C TYR A 279 14.78 4.68 15.08
N GLY A 280 15.90 4.89 15.78
CA GLY A 280 15.97 4.86 17.24
C GLY A 280 16.32 3.48 17.80
N ALA A 281 16.77 3.44 19.07
CA ALA A 281 17.35 2.28 19.73
C ALA A 281 16.40 1.09 19.93
N SER A 282 15.09 1.29 19.80
CA SER A 282 14.06 0.24 19.97
C SER A 282 13.59 -0.38 18.65
N PHE A 283 14.29 -0.11 17.53
CA PHE A 283 13.89 -0.63 16.24
C PHE A 283 14.26 -2.11 16.11
N ASP A 284 13.25 -2.95 15.92
CA ASP A 284 13.45 -4.37 15.64
C ASP A 284 13.42 -4.62 14.13
N GLN A 285 14.52 -5.19 13.65
CA GLN A 285 14.74 -5.40 12.24
C GLN A 285 14.07 -6.68 11.76
N ILE A 286 13.16 -6.55 10.82
CA ILE A 286 12.68 -7.68 10.04
C ILE A 286 13.65 -7.88 8.87
N THR A 287 14.37 -9.00 8.88
CA THR A 287 15.44 -9.27 7.93
C THR A 287 14.93 -9.71 6.56
N GLN A 288 13.85 -10.49 6.51
CA GLN A 288 13.31 -11.05 5.27
C GLN A 288 11.79 -10.95 5.24
N ARG A 289 11.22 -10.69 4.05
CA ARG A 289 9.78 -10.70 3.79
C ARG A 289 9.53 -11.07 2.34
N ARG A 290 9.32 -12.35 2.08
CA ARG A 290 8.97 -12.86 0.75
C ARG A 290 7.54 -13.42 0.78
N PRO A 291 6.61 -12.92 -0.04
CA PRO A 291 5.28 -13.52 -0.15
C PRO A 291 5.37 -14.84 -0.91
N VAL A 292 4.54 -15.81 -0.54
CA VAL A 292 4.16 -16.91 -1.42
C VAL A 292 2.88 -16.49 -2.15
N GLY A 293 2.94 -16.38 -3.47
CA GLY A 293 1.83 -15.91 -4.31
C GLY A 293 0.94 -17.04 -4.85
N GLU A 294 0.99 -18.22 -4.27
CA GLU A 294 0.26 -19.40 -4.74
C GLU A 294 -1.24 -19.20 -4.67
N ARG A 295 -1.77 -18.69 -3.54
CA ARG A 295 -3.19 -18.41 -3.34
C ARG A 295 -3.70 -17.37 -4.34
N LEU A 296 -2.98 -16.28 -4.53
CA LEU A 296 -3.33 -15.27 -5.54
C LEU A 296 -3.39 -15.85 -6.94
N ARG A 297 -2.40 -16.68 -7.31
CA ARG A 297 -2.37 -17.32 -8.63
C ARG A 297 -3.51 -18.33 -8.82
N SER A 298 -3.80 -19.14 -7.82
CA SER A 298 -4.89 -20.13 -7.92
C SER A 298 -6.26 -19.48 -8.05
N LEU A 299 -6.51 -18.39 -7.30
CA LEU A 299 -7.78 -17.67 -7.33
C LEU A 299 -7.97 -16.85 -8.61
N THR A 300 -6.89 -16.26 -9.17
CA THR A 300 -7.03 -15.21 -10.18
C THR A 300 -6.23 -15.45 -11.47
N GLY A 301 -5.33 -16.41 -11.49
CA GLY A 301 -4.36 -16.57 -12.57
C GLY A 301 -3.32 -15.46 -12.63
N PHE A 302 -3.30 -14.52 -11.67
CA PHE A 302 -2.43 -13.35 -11.68
C PHE A 302 -0.95 -13.71 -11.72
N ARG A 303 -0.20 -12.98 -12.53
CA ARG A 303 1.28 -12.96 -12.56
C ARG A 303 1.77 -11.52 -12.70
N PRO A 304 2.78 -11.10 -11.92
CA PRO A 304 3.39 -9.78 -12.09
C PRO A 304 3.91 -9.60 -13.53
N ARG A 305 3.70 -8.42 -14.09
CA ARG A 305 4.13 -8.04 -15.46
C ARG A 305 5.34 -7.13 -15.45
N TRP A 306 5.52 -6.38 -14.35
CA TRP A 306 6.58 -5.39 -14.21
C TRP A 306 7.78 -5.98 -13.46
N THR A 307 8.97 -5.82 -14.03
CA THR A 307 10.21 -6.10 -13.31
C THR A 307 10.60 -4.89 -12.45
N LEU A 308 11.42 -5.12 -11.42
CA LEU A 308 11.95 -4.04 -10.59
C LEU A 308 12.77 -3.04 -11.40
N GLU A 309 13.54 -3.53 -12.38
CA GLU A 309 14.33 -2.73 -13.30
C GLU A 309 13.46 -1.78 -14.13
N GLN A 310 12.36 -2.29 -14.70
CA GLN A 310 11.41 -1.47 -15.47
C GLN A 310 10.74 -0.41 -14.57
N THR A 311 10.41 -0.76 -13.33
CA THR A 311 9.86 0.21 -12.36
C THR A 311 10.87 1.30 -12.02
N ILE A 312 12.15 0.94 -11.82
CA ILE A 312 13.23 1.91 -11.55
C ILE A 312 13.41 2.85 -12.75
N ASP A 313 13.46 2.32 -13.96
CA ASP A 313 13.62 3.14 -15.18
C ASP A 313 12.48 4.14 -15.35
N ASP A 314 11.22 3.67 -15.22
CA ASP A 314 10.05 4.57 -15.30
C ASP A 314 10.10 5.68 -14.23
N LEU A 315 10.52 5.35 -13.00
CA LEU A 315 10.65 6.34 -11.93
C LEU A 315 11.77 7.36 -12.23
N ILE A 316 12.91 6.92 -12.73
CA ILE A 316 14.03 7.80 -13.12
C ILE A 316 13.59 8.76 -14.22
N ASP A 317 12.93 8.25 -15.26
CA ASP A 317 12.47 9.06 -16.38
C ASP A 317 11.44 10.11 -15.96
N ARG A 318 10.50 9.76 -15.09
CA ARG A 318 9.51 10.71 -14.53
C ARG A 318 10.17 11.82 -13.72
N VAL A 319 11.13 11.49 -12.86
CA VAL A 319 11.82 12.51 -12.06
C VAL A 319 12.63 13.44 -12.97
N ARG A 320 13.34 12.92 -13.97
CA ARG A 320 14.08 13.72 -14.96
C ARG A 320 13.15 14.60 -15.80
N GLY A 321 12.01 14.06 -16.23
CA GLY A 321 11.01 14.82 -16.96
C GLY A 321 10.42 15.98 -16.15
N ALA A 322 10.09 15.75 -14.88
CA ALA A 322 9.59 16.78 -13.98
C ALA A 322 10.61 17.88 -13.69
N THR A 323 11.90 17.53 -13.63
CA THR A 323 12.98 18.51 -13.43
C THR A 323 13.16 19.41 -14.64
N LYS A 324 13.07 18.87 -15.86
CA LYS A 324 13.15 19.66 -17.10
C LYS A 324 12.00 20.66 -17.24
N LEU A 325 10.78 20.25 -16.87
CA LEU A 325 9.58 21.12 -16.91
C LEU A 325 9.62 22.27 -15.88
N ARG A 326 10.38 22.12 -14.79
CA ARG A 326 10.54 23.20 -13.78
C ARG A 326 11.67 24.16 -14.13
N ALA A 327 12.58 23.76 -15.00
CA ALA A 327 13.72 24.57 -15.43
C ALA A 327 13.44 25.36 -16.73
N ALA A 328 12.36 25.07 -17.41
CA ALA A 328 11.83 25.79 -18.59
C ALA A 328 10.74 26.78 -18.20
#